data_684849ed20b653bef657071e2aac8312
#
_entry.id   684849ed20b653bef657071e2aac8312
#
_cell.length_a   1.000
_cell.length_b   1.000
_cell.length_c   1.000
_cell.angle_alpha   90.00
_cell.angle_beta   90.00
_cell.angle_gamma   90.00
#
_symmetry.space_group_name_H-M   'P 1'
#
loop_
_entity.id
_entity.type
_entity.pdbx_description
1 polymer ?
#
loop_
_entity_poly.entity_id
_entity_poly.type
_entity_poly.pdbx_seq_one_letter_code
_entity_poly.pdbx_strand_id
1 'polypeptide(L)'
;MKFVVGKTKGLLVHINQLAITVTSLSTDSILLKTNSLDDVVEFVNEFNAHTYNDLTHFEKCLFDIKDQIPKKWKDVSYGNDTCPSFEYKGYQIFIDNEDPSEREIQNGKRFHIIDTEEYGYGKKPLVETDDFSIVLKYLKWLKFL
;
A
#
# COMPACT_ATOMS: atom_id res chain seq x y z
N MET A 1 4.39 -9.09 26.16
CA MET A 1 4.81 -8.62 24.82
C MET A 1 3.60 -8.06 24.10
N LYS A 2 3.75 -6.90 23.49
CA LYS A 2 2.70 -6.24 22.69
C LYS A 2 3.24 -5.86 21.34
N PHE A 3 2.49 -6.08 20.28
CA PHE A 3 2.84 -5.60 18.95
C PHE A 3 1.60 -5.33 18.10
N VAL A 4 1.71 -4.38 17.20
CA VAL A 4 0.64 -4.00 16.25
C VAL A 4 0.75 -4.88 15.03
N VAL A 5 -0.34 -5.48 14.64
CA VAL A 5 -0.42 -6.38 13.49
C VAL A 5 -1.57 -6.00 12.57
N GLY A 6 -1.58 -6.64 11.43
CA GLY A 6 -2.52 -6.39 10.35
C GLY A 6 -1.95 -5.42 9.33
N LYS A 7 -2.34 -5.58 8.08
CA LYS A 7 -1.89 -4.69 6.99
C LYS A 7 -2.31 -3.24 7.22
N THR A 8 -3.41 -3.01 7.92
CA THR A 8 -3.89 -1.67 8.31
C THR A 8 -3.36 -1.20 9.66
N LYS A 9 -2.54 -2.02 10.35
CA LYS A 9 -2.10 -1.78 11.73
C LYS A 9 -3.27 -1.54 12.70
N GLY A 10 -4.42 -2.13 12.40
CA GLY A 10 -5.66 -1.95 13.18
C GLY A 10 -5.81 -2.87 14.38
N LEU A 11 -4.87 -3.82 14.57
CA LEU A 11 -4.92 -4.81 15.63
C LEU A 11 -3.71 -4.71 16.55
N LEU A 12 -3.96 -4.83 17.85
CA LEU A 12 -2.94 -4.98 18.89
C LEU A 12 -2.95 -6.42 19.41
N VAL A 13 -1.81 -7.10 19.32
CA VAL A 13 -1.61 -8.41 19.93
C VAL A 13 -0.85 -8.25 21.23
N HIS A 14 -1.42 -8.76 22.31
CA HIS A 14 -0.81 -8.79 23.62
C HIS A 14 -0.61 -10.24 24.08
N ILE A 15 0.64 -10.61 24.30
CA ILE A 15 1.02 -11.94 24.77
C ILE A 15 1.47 -11.84 26.23
N ASN A 16 0.85 -12.63 27.08
CA ASN A 16 1.28 -12.85 28.45
C ASN A 16 1.40 -14.35 28.75
N GLN A 17 1.77 -14.72 29.99
CA GLN A 17 2.00 -16.11 30.37
C GLN A 17 0.74 -16.98 30.31
N LEU A 18 -0.45 -16.39 30.34
CA LEU A 18 -1.74 -17.10 30.46
C LEU A 18 -2.54 -17.09 29.18
N ALA A 19 -2.45 -16.05 28.36
CA ALA A 19 -3.25 -15.90 27.16
C ALA A 19 -2.66 -14.91 26.17
N ILE A 20 -3.11 -15.02 24.93
CA ILE A 20 -2.90 -14.03 23.87
C ILE A 20 -4.22 -13.31 23.64
N THR A 21 -4.22 -12.00 23.64
CA THR A 21 -5.40 -11.18 23.31
C THR A 21 -5.13 -10.38 22.04
N VAL A 22 -6.13 -10.32 21.17
CA VAL A 22 -6.14 -9.44 20.00
C VAL A 22 -7.21 -8.38 20.22
N THR A 23 -6.81 -7.13 20.18
CA THR A 23 -7.67 -5.98 20.46
C THR A 23 -7.76 -5.08 19.25
N SER A 24 -8.95 -4.57 18.96
CA SER A 24 -9.12 -3.52 17.95
C SER A 24 -8.54 -2.21 18.44
N LEU A 25 -7.66 -1.59 17.66
CA LEU A 25 -7.10 -0.27 18.00
C LEU A 25 -8.12 0.86 17.82
N SER A 26 -9.15 0.66 17.02
CA SER A 26 -10.19 1.68 16.79
C SER A 26 -11.24 1.70 17.89
N THR A 27 -11.58 0.56 18.47
CA THR A 27 -12.66 0.43 19.48
C THR A 27 -12.18 0.04 20.86
N ASP A 28 -10.89 -0.31 20.98
CA ASP A 28 -10.27 -0.83 22.21
C ASP A 28 -10.96 -2.10 22.79
N SER A 29 -11.72 -2.78 21.95
CA SER A 29 -12.41 -4.02 22.34
C SER A 29 -11.56 -5.25 22.05
N ILE A 30 -11.66 -6.25 22.93
CA ILE A 30 -11.03 -7.56 22.74
C ILE A 30 -11.81 -8.32 21.68
N LEU A 31 -11.14 -8.69 20.58
CA LEU A 31 -11.71 -9.43 19.46
C LEU A 31 -11.44 -10.93 19.54
N LEU A 32 -10.31 -11.32 20.12
CA LEU A 32 -9.90 -12.71 20.30
C LEU A 32 -9.14 -12.86 21.59
N LYS A 33 -9.42 -13.94 22.32
CA LYS A 33 -8.63 -14.39 23.46
C LYS A 33 -8.36 -15.88 23.29
N THR A 34 -7.08 -16.25 23.19
CA THR A 34 -6.63 -17.62 22.93
C THR A 34 -5.26 -17.86 23.58
N ASN A 35 -4.86 -19.11 23.69
CA ASN A 35 -3.50 -19.51 24.06
C ASN A 35 -2.76 -20.16 22.88
N SER A 36 -3.32 -20.10 21.68
CA SER A 36 -2.73 -20.63 20.45
C SER A 36 -2.31 -19.49 19.51
N LEU A 37 -1.03 -19.52 19.10
CA LEU A 37 -0.53 -18.61 18.05
C LEU A 37 -1.18 -18.88 16.70
N ASP A 38 -1.53 -20.12 16.41
CA ASP A 38 -2.18 -20.49 15.14
C ASP A 38 -3.56 -19.82 15.02
N ASP A 39 -4.32 -19.75 16.12
CA ASP A 39 -5.59 -19.03 16.17
C ASP A 39 -5.41 -17.53 15.88
N VAL A 40 -4.33 -16.93 16.40
CA VAL A 40 -4.01 -15.52 16.15
C VAL A 40 -3.69 -15.29 14.67
N VAL A 41 -2.87 -16.15 14.08
CA VAL A 41 -2.50 -16.07 12.66
C VAL A 41 -3.73 -16.19 11.77
N GLU A 42 -4.58 -17.16 12.02
CA GLU A 42 -5.85 -17.35 11.30
C GLU A 42 -6.76 -16.13 11.42
N PHE A 43 -6.97 -15.62 12.64
CA PHE A 43 -7.78 -14.44 12.90
C PHE A 43 -7.23 -13.19 12.18
N VAL A 44 -5.92 -12.94 12.25
CA VAL A 44 -5.28 -11.79 11.60
C VAL A 44 -5.41 -11.88 10.08
N ASN A 45 -5.26 -13.07 9.50
CA ASN A 45 -5.42 -13.28 8.06
C ASN A 45 -6.86 -13.03 7.60
N GLU A 46 -7.86 -13.50 8.34
CA GLU A 46 -9.28 -13.24 8.05
C GLU A 46 -9.62 -11.76 8.18
N PHE A 47 -9.14 -11.11 9.24
CA PHE A 47 -9.32 -9.67 9.46
C PHE A 47 -8.71 -8.85 8.31
N ASN A 48 -7.50 -9.17 7.88
CA ASN A 48 -6.85 -8.50 6.77
C ASN A 48 -7.60 -8.69 5.45
N ALA A 49 -8.07 -9.90 5.16
CA ALA A 49 -8.84 -10.18 3.95
C ALA A 49 -10.15 -9.40 3.93
N HIS A 50 -10.88 -9.36 5.05
CA HIS A 50 -12.13 -8.60 5.16
C HIS A 50 -11.90 -7.09 4.99
N THR A 51 -10.91 -6.55 5.70
CA THR A 51 -10.54 -5.13 5.62
C THR A 51 -10.14 -4.73 4.20
N TYR A 52 -9.37 -5.58 3.51
CA TYR A 52 -8.96 -5.33 2.12
C TYR A 52 -10.15 -5.30 1.17
N ASN A 53 -11.10 -6.21 1.30
CA ASN A 53 -12.27 -6.30 0.43
C ASN A 53 -13.20 -5.08 0.56
N ASP A 54 -13.21 -4.40 1.72
CA ASP A 54 -14.00 -3.20 1.95
C ASP A 54 -13.36 -1.91 1.40
N LEU A 55 -12.11 -1.99 0.92
CA LEU A 55 -11.39 -0.83 0.37
C LEU A 55 -11.88 -0.46 -1.03
N THR A 56 -11.79 0.82 -1.36
CA THR A 56 -11.95 1.30 -2.74
C THR A 56 -10.82 0.77 -3.63
N HIS A 57 -10.99 0.85 -4.94
CA HIS A 57 -9.96 0.44 -5.89
C HIS A 57 -8.63 1.17 -5.67
N PHE A 58 -8.66 2.50 -5.47
CA PHE A 58 -7.46 3.29 -5.20
C PHE A 58 -6.80 2.93 -3.87
N GLU A 59 -7.59 2.72 -2.83
CA GLU A 59 -7.08 2.28 -1.53
C GLU A 59 -6.41 0.91 -1.62
N LYS A 60 -6.94 -0.01 -2.45
CA LYS A 60 -6.31 -1.30 -2.72
C LYS A 60 -4.96 -1.18 -3.40
N CYS A 61 -4.82 -0.25 -4.35
CA CYS A 61 -3.54 0.01 -5.01
C CYS A 61 -2.46 0.49 -4.04
N LEU A 62 -2.83 1.23 -3.00
CA LEU A 62 -1.91 1.82 -2.03
C LEU A 62 -1.73 1.01 -0.74
N PHE A 63 -2.52 -0.03 -0.56
CA PHE A 63 -2.71 -0.71 0.73
C PHE A 63 -1.42 -1.17 1.40
N ASP A 64 -0.50 -1.75 0.65
CA ASP A 64 0.77 -2.29 1.17
C ASP A 64 1.88 -1.25 1.31
N ILE A 65 1.77 -0.11 0.63
CA ILE A 65 2.84 0.90 0.57
C ILE A 65 2.45 2.27 1.10
N LYS A 66 1.22 2.48 1.55
CA LYS A 66 0.73 3.82 1.93
C LYS A 66 1.61 4.51 3.00
N ASP A 67 2.19 3.75 3.92
CA ASP A 67 3.09 4.27 4.95
C ASP A 67 4.48 4.63 4.41
N GLN A 68 4.82 4.16 3.22
CA GLN A 68 6.10 4.42 2.55
C GLN A 68 6.04 5.59 1.58
N ILE A 69 4.83 6.07 1.24
CA ILE A 69 4.64 7.20 0.33
C ILE A 69 5.15 8.47 1.03
N PRO A 70 6.12 9.18 0.43
CA PRO A 70 6.65 10.40 1.02
C PRO A 70 5.56 11.47 1.18
N LYS A 71 5.55 12.13 2.33
CA LYS A 71 4.56 13.20 2.62
C LYS A 71 4.66 14.41 1.67
N LYS A 72 5.81 14.57 1.02
CA LYS A 72 6.05 15.64 0.05
C LYS A 72 5.39 15.40 -1.30
N TRP A 73 4.97 14.18 -1.58
CA TRP A 73 4.25 13.85 -2.81
C TRP A 73 2.82 14.37 -2.69
N LYS A 74 2.37 15.05 -3.73
CA LYS A 74 1.01 15.56 -3.82
C LYS A 74 0.12 14.54 -4.51
N ASP A 75 -0.98 14.15 -3.89
CA ASP A 75 -1.99 13.30 -4.53
C ASP A 75 -2.67 14.10 -5.66
N VAL A 76 -2.54 13.61 -6.87
CA VAL A 76 -3.15 14.15 -8.08
C VAL A 76 -4.05 13.14 -8.77
N SER A 77 -4.48 12.11 -8.04
CA SER A 77 -5.39 11.07 -8.53
C SER A 77 -6.67 11.70 -9.06
N TYR A 78 -7.09 11.23 -10.23
CA TYR A 78 -8.35 11.62 -10.84
C TYR A 78 -9.38 10.49 -10.74
N GLY A 79 -10.62 10.81 -10.42
CA GLY A 79 -11.65 9.79 -10.12
C GLY A 79 -11.95 8.80 -11.26
N ASN A 80 -11.63 9.15 -12.50
CA ASN A 80 -11.78 8.29 -13.67
C ASN A 80 -10.51 7.52 -14.05
N ASP A 81 -9.41 7.75 -13.33
CA ASP A 81 -8.17 7.01 -13.55
C ASP A 81 -8.31 5.55 -13.04
N THR A 82 -7.53 4.68 -13.63
CA THR A 82 -7.51 3.26 -13.25
C THR A 82 -6.70 2.98 -11.99
N CYS A 83 -5.79 3.89 -11.65
CA CYS A 83 -4.97 3.81 -10.44
C CYS A 83 -4.65 5.20 -9.89
N PRO A 84 -4.30 5.29 -8.60
CA PRO A 84 -3.89 6.55 -7.99
C PRO A 84 -2.57 7.04 -8.56
N SER A 85 -2.37 8.36 -8.52
CA SER A 85 -1.12 8.99 -8.91
C SER A 85 -0.72 10.14 -8.00
N PHE A 86 0.57 10.39 -7.94
CA PHE A 86 1.18 11.45 -7.15
C PHE A 86 2.09 12.30 -8.03
N GLU A 87 2.23 13.56 -7.67
CA GLU A 87 3.16 14.48 -8.30
C GLU A 87 4.30 14.84 -7.35
N TYR A 88 5.51 14.85 -7.87
CA TYR A 88 6.70 15.34 -7.18
C TYR A 88 7.68 15.96 -8.17
N LYS A 89 7.96 17.25 -8.02
CA LYS A 89 8.94 18.01 -8.84
C LYS A 89 8.76 17.89 -10.37
N GLY A 90 7.51 17.92 -10.82
CA GLY A 90 7.20 17.82 -12.26
C GLY A 90 7.14 16.39 -12.79
N TYR A 91 7.27 15.40 -11.93
CA TYR A 91 7.09 13.99 -12.26
C TYR A 91 5.79 13.48 -11.68
N GLN A 92 5.07 12.68 -12.45
CA GLN A 92 3.87 11.98 -11.98
C GLN A 92 4.16 10.50 -11.81
N ILE A 93 3.80 9.98 -10.66
CA ILE A 93 4.03 8.60 -10.25
C ILE A 93 2.68 7.89 -10.18
N PHE A 94 2.47 6.91 -11.05
CA PHE A 94 1.28 6.04 -11.04
C PHE A 94 1.58 4.78 -10.25
N ILE A 95 0.63 4.39 -9.40
CA ILE A 95 0.75 3.23 -8.52
C ILE A 95 -0.43 2.29 -8.77
N ASP A 96 -0.20 1.24 -9.52
CA ASP A 96 -1.21 0.23 -9.83
C ASP A 96 -1.28 -0.86 -8.73
N ASN A 97 -2.16 -1.83 -8.91
CA ASN A 97 -2.39 -2.88 -7.95
C ASN A 97 -1.15 -3.77 -7.76
N GLU A 98 -0.94 -4.23 -6.52
CA GLU A 98 0.08 -5.21 -6.20
C GLU A 98 -0.13 -6.52 -6.99
N ASP A 99 -1.39 -6.96 -7.10
CA ASP A 99 -1.75 -8.13 -7.90
C ASP A 99 -1.75 -7.80 -9.40
N PRO A 100 -0.86 -8.44 -10.19
CA PRO A 100 -0.79 -8.18 -11.63
C PRO A 100 -2.09 -8.44 -12.39
N SER A 101 -2.94 -9.33 -11.89
CA SER A 101 -4.23 -9.67 -12.52
C SER A 101 -5.27 -8.55 -12.38
N GLU A 102 -5.11 -7.67 -11.40
CA GLU A 102 -6.01 -6.55 -11.12
C GLU A 102 -5.53 -5.22 -11.74
N ARG A 103 -4.43 -5.26 -12.50
CA ARG A 103 -3.88 -4.08 -13.17
C ARG A 103 -4.60 -3.79 -14.48
N GLU A 104 -4.62 -2.51 -14.87
CA GLU A 104 -5.15 -2.08 -16.16
C GLU A 104 -4.51 -2.81 -17.33
N ILE A 105 -3.18 -2.91 -17.31
CA ILE A 105 -2.42 -3.70 -18.28
C ILE A 105 -2.05 -5.00 -17.60
N GLN A 106 -2.71 -6.08 -18.00
CA GLN A 106 -2.38 -7.42 -17.50
C GLN A 106 -0.88 -7.71 -17.70
N ASN A 107 -0.23 -8.13 -16.62
CA ASN A 107 1.22 -8.34 -16.55
C ASN A 107 2.07 -7.08 -16.78
N GLY A 108 1.48 -5.89 -16.80
CA GLY A 108 2.19 -4.62 -16.78
C GLY A 108 2.92 -4.40 -15.46
N LYS A 109 3.87 -3.47 -15.46
CA LYS A 109 4.57 -3.08 -14.24
C LYS A 109 3.66 -2.25 -13.34
N ARG A 110 3.88 -2.36 -12.02
CA ARG A 110 3.04 -1.70 -11.00
C ARG A 110 3.25 -0.20 -10.94
N PHE A 111 4.50 0.24 -11.02
CA PHE A 111 4.88 1.63 -10.86
C PHE A 111 5.37 2.22 -12.17
N HIS A 112 4.86 3.42 -12.47
CA HIS A 112 5.25 4.17 -13.67
C HIS A 112 5.59 5.60 -13.26
N ILE A 113 6.70 6.14 -13.77
CA ILE A 113 7.06 7.53 -13.61
C ILE A 113 7.07 8.20 -14.99
N ILE A 114 6.35 9.30 -15.11
CA ILE A 114 6.34 10.13 -16.31
C ILE A 114 6.82 11.54 -15.99
N ASP A 115 7.42 12.20 -16.97
CA ASP A 115 7.63 13.64 -16.94
C ASP A 115 6.36 14.34 -17.42
N THR A 116 5.77 15.19 -16.59
CA THR A 116 4.49 15.84 -16.91
C THR A 116 4.57 16.82 -18.09
N GLU A 117 5.74 17.38 -18.34
CA GLU A 117 5.96 18.32 -19.46
C GLU A 117 6.24 17.60 -20.79
N GLU A 118 6.92 16.45 -20.72
CA GLU A 118 7.34 15.71 -21.91
C GLU A 118 6.43 14.55 -22.27
N TYR A 119 5.51 14.15 -21.36
CA TYR A 119 4.63 13.02 -21.59
C TYR A 119 3.55 13.37 -22.63
N GLY A 120 3.43 12.54 -23.65
CA GLY A 120 2.42 12.69 -24.70
C GLY A 120 2.14 11.37 -25.39
N TYR A 121 1.20 11.40 -26.32
CA TYR A 121 0.77 10.22 -27.07
C TYR A 121 1.98 9.49 -27.70
N GLY A 122 2.11 8.19 -27.40
CA GLY A 122 3.17 7.33 -27.94
C GLY A 122 4.52 7.42 -27.21
N LYS A 123 4.64 8.22 -26.16
CA LYS A 123 5.87 8.27 -25.33
C LYS A 123 5.78 7.21 -24.22
N LYS A 124 6.93 6.60 -23.93
CA LYS A 124 7.07 5.61 -22.86
C LYS A 124 7.33 6.30 -21.53
N PRO A 125 6.89 5.72 -20.40
CA PRO A 125 7.30 6.16 -19.08
C PRO A 125 8.83 6.17 -18.93
N LEU A 126 9.34 7.06 -18.08
CA LEU A 126 10.76 7.13 -17.74
C LEU A 126 11.21 5.91 -16.92
N VAL A 127 10.33 5.42 -16.06
CA VAL A 127 10.55 4.24 -15.22
C VAL A 127 9.28 3.40 -15.22
N GLU A 128 9.47 2.09 -15.39
CA GLU A 128 8.45 1.06 -15.20
C GLU A 128 9.05 -0.05 -14.35
N THR A 129 8.47 -0.31 -13.19
CA THR A 129 9.02 -1.29 -12.24
C THR A 129 7.95 -1.86 -11.31
N ASP A 130 8.18 -3.04 -10.77
CA ASP A 130 7.39 -3.63 -9.68
C ASP A 130 7.99 -3.34 -8.29
N ASP A 131 9.16 -2.70 -8.24
CA ASP A 131 9.86 -2.42 -7.00
C ASP A 131 9.76 -0.94 -6.63
N PHE A 132 9.03 -0.65 -5.54
CA PHE A 132 8.85 0.71 -5.03
C PHE A 132 10.16 1.38 -4.62
N SER A 133 11.16 0.59 -4.18
CA SER A 133 12.47 1.14 -3.83
C SER A 133 13.19 1.76 -5.03
N ILE A 134 12.96 1.24 -6.23
CA ILE A 134 13.50 1.82 -7.47
C ILE A 134 12.86 3.17 -7.75
N VAL A 135 11.55 3.31 -7.54
CA VAL A 135 10.84 4.60 -7.67
C VAL A 135 11.44 5.64 -6.75
N LEU A 136 11.60 5.29 -5.46
CA LEU A 136 12.18 6.19 -4.46
C LEU A 136 13.62 6.58 -4.79
N LYS A 137 14.43 5.64 -5.23
CA LYS A 137 15.83 5.90 -5.65
C LYS A 137 15.91 6.81 -6.86
N TYR A 138 15.08 6.58 -7.87
CA TYR A 138 15.05 7.41 -9.07
C TYR A 138 14.72 8.86 -8.74
N LEU A 139 13.65 9.09 -7.96
CA LEU A 139 13.24 10.44 -7.58
C LEU A 139 14.25 11.13 -6.66
N LYS A 140 14.95 10.36 -5.83
CA LYS A 140 16.04 10.88 -4.98
C LYS A 140 17.26 11.29 -5.83
N TRP A 141 17.58 10.48 -6.84
CA TRP A 141 18.71 10.76 -7.75
C TRP A 141 18.51 12.03 -8.55
N LEU A 142 17.28 12.37 -8.94
CA LEU A 142 16.94 13.60 -9.65
C LEU A 142 17.34 14.88 -8.90
N LYS A 143 17.61 14.82 -7.60
CA LYS A 143 18.11 15.97 -6.83
C LYS A 143 19.51 16.41 -7.26
N PHE A 144 20.25 15.54 -7.93
CA PHE A 144 21.65 15.78 -8.30
C PHE A 144 21.82 16.18 -9.78
N LEU A 145 20.73 16.26 -10.49
CA LEU A 145 20.65 16.78 -11.84
C LEU A 145 20.16 18.23 -11.85
#